data_f516c73e54d50d442cc8e69f32bd148c
#
_entry.id   f516c73e54d50d442cc8e69f32bd148c
#
_cell.length_a   1.000
_cell.length_b   1.000
_cell.length_c   1.000
_cell.angle_alpha   90.00
_cell.angle_beta   90.00
_cell.angle_gamma   90.00
#
_symmetry.space_group_name_H-M   'P 1'
#
loop_
_entity.id
_entity.type
_entity.pdbx_description
1 polymer ?
#
loop_
_entity_poly.entity_id
_entity_poly.type
_entity_poly.pdbx_seq_one_letter_code
_entity_poly.pdbx_strand_id
1 'polypeptide(L)'
;MVFGLRLAGGTDVVVKARADDGRAVSCVAVQARLAGRGFPCARPLTPVVGVGSLAVHAEEFRPGGEVLHGDSPDVAARYAEVFARLMAELADVTVAPPLPNPPWVRWDHSDSGVWPVIGCHAKPDHSAVPAYLVDTAMRARGRLLAADLPCVLGHADFEAQNLRWLGREVWAVHDWDSLAWQPEAALVGAASGAFASAGPPTLAPIESSEAFLVAYQDIRGRLFTAVEQEIAWAASLWMAVYNVWEALHGDTPLSDDALRAQAAERLRRAHA
;
A
#
# COMPACT_ATOMS: atom_id res chain seq x y z
N MET A 1 5.81 -0.48 -16.70
CA MET A 1 5.04 -0.41 -17.97
C MET A 1 4.00 -1.52 -17.95
N VAL A 2 2.77 -1.22 -18.40
CA VAL A 2 1.68 -2.19 -18.47
C VAL A 2 1.10 -2.15 -19.88
N PHE A 3 0.95 -3.30 -20.52
CA PHE A 3 0.47 -3.44 -21.89
C PHE A 3 -0.68 -4.42 -21.97
N GLY A 4 -1.77 -4.06 -22.63
CA GLY A 4 -2.79 -5.01 -23.06
C GLY A 4 -2.38 -5.66 -24.37
N LEU A 5 -2.48 -6.98 -24.45
CA LEU A 5 -2.22 -7.74 -25.69
C LEU A 5 -3.39 -8.64 -25.99
N ARG A 6 -3.75 -8.75 -27.28
CA ARG A 6 -4.66 -9.77 -27.80
C ARG A 6 -3.85 -10.88 -28.47
N LEU A 7 -3.95 -12.09 -27.92
CA LEU A 7 -3.29 -13.26 -28.47
C LEU A 7 -3.97 -13.71 -29.77
N ALA A 8 -3.26 -14.49 -30.58
CA ALA A 8 -3.79 -15.02 -31.85
C ALA A 8 -5.10 -15.82 -31.67
N GLY A 9 -5.31 -16.45 -30.51
CA GLY A 9 -6.54 -17.14 -30.14
C GLY A 9 -7.69 -16.25 -29.67
N GLY A 10 -7.54 -14.92 -29.73
CA GLY A 10 -8.58 -13.96 -29.31
C GLY A 10 -8.62 -13.65 -27.82
N THR A 11 -7.75 -14.26 -27.00
CA THR A 11 -7.67 -14.00 -25.58
C THR A 11 -6.91 -12.71 -25.30
N ASP A 12 -7.47 -11.83 -24.47
CA ASP A 12 -6.81 -10.63 -24.00
C ASP A 12 -6.02 -10.94 -22.72
N VAL A 13 -4.79 -10.41 -22.65
CA VAL A 13 -3.89 -10.56 -21.53
C VAL A 13 -3.23 -9.21 -21.18
N VAL A 14 -2.77 -9.09 -19.94
CA VAL A 14 -1.96 -7.94 -19.49
C VAL A 14 -0.52 -8.40 -19.33
N VAL A 15 0.42 -7.66 -19.92
CA VAL A 15 1.85 -7.85 -19.72
C VAL A 15 2.37 -6.71 -18.85
N LYS A 16 3.01 -7.08 -17.75
CA LYS A 16 3.66 -6.13 -16.84
C LYS A 16 5.17 -6.26 -16.98
N ALA A 17 5.84 -5.13 -17.20
CA ALA A 17 7.29 -5.02 -17.26
C ALA A 17 7.74 -3.89 -16.32
N ARG A 18 8.64 -4.19 -15.41
CA ARG A 18 9.18 -3.26 -14.40
C ARG A 18 10.66 -3.48 -14.21
N ALA A 19 11.35 -2.52 -13.61
CA ALA A 19 12.74 -2.74 -13.22
C ALA A 19 12.83 -3.96 -12.32
N ASP A 20 13.84 -4.81 -12.56
CA ASP A 20 14.05 -5.99 -11.74
C ASP A 20 14.76 -5.58 -10.44
N ASP A 21 14.02 -5.52 -9.37
CA ASP A 21 14.46 -5.22 -8.01
C ASP A 21 14.51 -6.50 -7.12
N GLY A 22 14.39 -7.67 -7.74
CA GLY A 22 14.37 -8.97 -7.06
C GLY A 22 13.04 -9.35 -6.43
N ARG A 23 11.96 -8.53 -6.57
CA ARG A 23 10.66 -8.73 -5.92
C ARG A 23 9.67 -9.50 -6.79
N ALA A 24 9.76 -9.32 -8.11
CA ALA A 24 8.74 -9.74 -9.07
C ALA A 24 8.36 -11.23 -8.95
N VAL A 25 9.33 -12.12 -8.77
CA VAL A 25 9.09 -13.56 -8.66
C VAL A 25 8.20 -13.89 -7.45
N SER A 26 8.54 -13.32 -6.29
CA SER A 26 7.78 -13.55 -5.05
C SER A 26 6.38 -12.93 -5.13
N CYS A 27 6.25 -11.72 -5.66
CA CYS A 27 4.96 -11.05 -5.82
C CYS A 27 4.02 -11.84 -6.74
N VAL A 28 4.53 -12.30 -7.89
CA VAL A 28 3.76 -13.12 -8.84
C VAL A 28 3.38 -14.47 -8.25
N ALA A 29 4.26 -15.10 -7.47
CA ALA A 29 3.95 -16.37 -6.80
C ALA A 29 2.84 -16.21 -5.75
N VAL A 30 2.85 -15.13 -4.97
CA VAL A 30 1.79 -14.81 -4.00
C VAL A 30 0.47 -14.54 -4.72
N GLN A 31 0.48 -13.72 -5.76
CA GLN A 31 -0.71 -13.44 -6.57
C GLN A 31 -1.30 -14.73 -7.17
N ALA A 32 -0.47 -15.62 -7.71
CA ALA A 32 -0.91 -16.91 -8.26
C ALA A 32 -1.58 -17.79 -7.19
N ARG A 33 -1.01 -17.81 -5.97
CA ARG A 33 -1.58 -18.56 -4.85
C ARG A 33 -2.94 -18.02 -4.43
N LEU A 34 -3.07 -16.70 -4.31
CA LEU A 34 -4.34 -16.04 -3.97
C LEU A 34 -5.41 -16.27 -5.04
N ALA A 35 -5.06 -16.11 -6.32
CA ALA A 35 -5.94 -16.40 -7.44
C ALA A 35 -6.41 -17.88 -7.43
N GLY A 36 -5.51 -18.81 -7.12
CA GLY A 36 -5.82 -20.23 -6.97
C GLY A 36 -6.77 -20.56 -5.81
N ARG A 37 -6.84 -19.69 -4.79
CA ARG A 37 -7.79 -19.78 -3.66
C ARG A 37 -9.11 -19.04 -3.91
N GLY A 38 -9.26 -18.41 -5.07
CA GLY A 38 -10.47 -17.65 -5.40
C GLY A 38 -10.49 -16.24 -4.81
N PHE A 39 -9.34 -15.72 -4.40
CA PHE A 39 -9.25 -14.30 -4.06
C PHE A 39 -9.43 -13.45 -5.33
N PRO A 40 -10.14 -12.31 -5.29
CA PRO A 40 -10.46 -11.52 -6.48
C PRO A 40 -9.23 -10.75 -6.98
N CYS A 41 -8.37 -11.43 -7.72
CA CYS A 41 -7.20 -10.85 -8.40
C CYS A 41 -6.99 -11.52 -9.76
N ALA A 42 -6.22 -10.87 -10.65
CA ALA A 42 -5.84 -11.46 -11.91
C ALA A 42 -4.91 -12.66 -11.67
N ARG A 43 -5.14 -13.76 -12.39
CA ARG A 43 -4.24 -14.91 -12.30
C ARG A 43 -3.02 -14.70 -13.19
N PRO A 44 -1.78 -14.83 -12.66
CA PRO A 44 -0.60 -14.89 -13.50
C PRO A 44 -0.66 -16.05 -14.50
N LEU A 45 -0.32 -15.79 -15.74
CA LEU A 45 -0.36 -16.76 -16.85
C LEU A 45 1.03 -17.27 -17.22
N THR A 46 2.07 -16.53 -16.88
CA THR A 46 3.46 -16.91 -17.12
C THR A 46 4.28 -16.74 -15.84
N PRO A 47 5.39 -17.48 -15.71
CA PRO A 47 6.42 -17.12 -14.74
C PRO A 47 7.02 -15.74 -15.09
N VAL A 48 7.74 -15.17 -14.14
CA VAL A 48 8.55 -13.98 -14.37
C VAL A 48 9.77 -14.35 -15.20
N VAL A 49 10.05 -13.55 -16.24
CA VAL A 49 11.26 -13.68 -17.06
C VAL A 49 12.04 -12.37 -17.07
N GLY A 50 13.36 -12.46 -17.04
CA GLY A 50 14.25 -11.31 -17.20
C GLY A 50 14.38 -10.91 -18.67
N VAL A 51 14.20 -9.63 -18.97
CA VAL A 51 14.41 -9.03 -20.30
C VAL A 51 15.29 -7.79 -20.13
N GLY A 52 16.58 -7.92 -20.33
CA GLY A 52 17.53 -6.86 -19.97
C GLY A 52 17.51 -6.58 -18.47
N SER A 53 17.22 -5.34 -18.08
CA SER A 53 17.05 -4.93 -16.68
C SER A 53 15.60 -5.00 -16.18
N LEU A 54 14.72 -5.65 -16.92
CA LEU A 54 13.30 -5.72 -16.60
C LEU A 54 12.91 -7.14 -16.17
N ALA A 55 12.05 -7.22 -15.17
CA ALA A 55 11.24 -8.38 -14.83
C ALA A 55 9.89 -8.29 -15.55
N VAL A 56 9.53 -9.32 -16.30
CA VAL A 56 8.34 -9.33 -17.16
C VAL A 56 7.49 -10.57 -16.88
N HIS A 57 6.17 -10.41 -16.80
CA HIS A 57 5.21 -11.51 -16.74
C HIS A 57 3.89 -11.12 -17.40
N ALA A 58 3.07 -12.11 -17.71
CA ALA A 58 1.70 -11.92 -18.18
C ALA A 58 0.68 -12.41 -17.15
N GLU A 59 -0.44 -11.72 -17.06
CA GLU A 59 -1.58 -12.08 -16.21
C GLU A 59 -2.91 -11.97 -16.98
N GLU A 60 -3.98 -12.53 -16.43
CA GLU A 60 -5.34 -12.44 -16.98
C GLU A 60 -5.75 -10.97 -17.09
N PHE A 61 -6.36 -10.61 -18.22
CA PHE A 61 -7.09 -9.37 -18.30
C PHE A 61 -8.44 -9.54 -17.61
N ARG A 62 -8.69 -8.75 -16.57
CA ARG A 62 -9.97 -8.73 -15.84
C ARG A 62 -10.71 -7.43 -16.10
N PRO A 63 -11.48 -7.34 -17.19
CA PRO A 63 -12.23 -6.14 -17.52
C PRO A 63 -13.41 -5.95 -16.56
N GLY A 64 -13.86 -4.68 -16.44
CA GLY A 64 -15.04 -4.32 -15.67
C GLY A 64 -14.75 -3.98 -14.23
N GLY A 65 -15.84 -3.71 -13.52
CA GLY A 65 -15.79 -3.12 -12.20
C GLY A 65 -15.46 -1.62 -12.21
N GLU A 66 -15.89 -0.93 -11.19
CA GLU A 66 -15.69 0.50 -11.00
C GLU A 66 -14.89 0.76 -9.74
N VAL A 67 -14.26 1.92 -9.66
CA VAL A 67 -13.64 2.40 -8.42
C VAL A 67 -14.74 2.77 -7.44
N LEU A 68 -14.66 2.27 -6.22
CA LEU A 68 -15.52 2.74 -5.15
C LEU A 68 -14.95 4.05 -4.60
N HIS A 69 -15.56 5.15 -4.99
CA HIS A 69 -15.18 6.49 -4.55
C HIS A 69 -15.79 6.83 -3.19
N GLY A 70 -15.12 7.74 -2.49
CA GLY A 70 -15.55 8.31 -1.23
C GLY A 70 -14.64 7.96 -0.06
N ASP A 71 -14.75 8.75 0.98
CA ASP A 71 -13.88 8.69 2.16
C ASP A 71 -14.69 8.62 3.48
N SER A 72 -15.99 8.29 3.38
CA SER A 72 -16.85 8.17 4.56
C SER A 72 -16.52 6.92 5.40
N PRO A 73 -16.93 6.89 6.70
CA PRO A 73 -16.79 5.70 7.55
C PRO A 73 -17.40 4.43 6.95
N ASP A 74 -18.54 4.52 6.25
CA ASP A 74 -19.18 3.37 5.61
C ASP A 74 -18.34 2.81 4.44
N VAL A 75 -17.73 3.70 3.66
CA VAL A 75 -16.80 3.31 2.59
C VAL A 75 -15.55 2.69 3.19
N ALA A 76 -14.98 3.30 4.24
CA ALA A 76 -13.83 2.78 4.97
C ALA A 76 -14.05 1.35 5.48
N ALA A 77 -15.21 1.07 6.07
CA ALA A 77 -15.56 -0.27 6.55
C ALA A 77 -15.59 -1.31 5.42
N ARG A 78 -16.08 -0.95 4.23
CA ARG A 78 -16.07 -1.85 3.05
C ARG A 78 -14.66 -2.16 2.56
N TYR A 79 -13.75 -1.18 2.55
CA TYR A 79 -12.33 -1.41 2.23
C TYR A 79 -11.67 -2.28 3.30
N ALA A 80 -11.98 -2.04 4.57
CA ALA A 80 -11.47 -2.85 5.68
C ALA A 80 -11.88 -4.32 5.59
N GLU A 81 -13.12 -4.61 5.15
CA GLU A 81 -13.61 -5.98 4.91
C GLU A 81 -12.74 -6.72 3.88
N VAL A 82 -12.45 -6.07 2.75
CA VAL A 82 -11.59 -6.67 1.72
C VAL A 82 -10.16 -6.84 2.23
N PHE A 83 -9.65 -5.85 2.96
CA PHE A 83 -8.29 -5.92 3.52
C PHE A 83 -8.17 -7.02 4.57
N ALA A 84 -9.16 -7.18 5.44
CA ALA A 84 -9.18 -8.24 6.44
C ALA A 84 -9.22 -9.64 5.79
N ARG A 85 -10.01 -9.81 4.72
CA ARG A 85 -10.00 -11.05 3.92
C ARG A 85 -8.63 -11.29 3.29
N LEU A 86 -8.02 -10.27 2.69
CA LEU A 86 -6.68 -10.37 2.12
C LEU A 86 -5.65 -10.83 3.16
N MET A 87 -5.63 -10.20 4.33
CA MET A 87 -4.69 -10.55 5.40
C MET A 87 -4.92 -11.96 5.95
N ALA A 88 -6.15 -12.45 5.96
CA ALA A 88 -6.47 -13.83 6.31
C ALA A 88 -5.91 -14.82 5.28
N GLU A 89 -6.05 -14.53 3.99
CA GLU A 89 -5.54 -15.38 2.90
C GLU A 89 -4.00 -15.38 2.82
N LEU A 90 -3.35 -14.32 3.30
CA LEU A 90 -1.90 -14.19 3.34
C LEU A 90 -1.25 -14.83 4.58
N ALA A 91 -2.01 -15.14 5.63
CA ALA A 91 -1.49 -15.54 6.93
C ALA A 91 -0.57 -16.79 6.90
N ASP A 92 -0.80 -17.71 5.97
CA ASP A 92 -0.02 -18.94 5.77
C ASP A 92 0.88 -18.89 4.52
N VAL A 93 0.99 -17.73 3.89
CA VAL A 93 1.81 -17.54 2.70
C VAL A 93 3.24 -17.22 3.12
N THR A 94 4.15 -18.13 2.79
CA THR A 94 5.58 -17.89 2.93
C THR A 94 6.17 -17.55 1.57
N VAL A 95 6.94 -16.50 1.52
CA VAL A 95 7.80 -16.17 0.37
C VAL A 95 9.25 -16.38 0.76
N ALA A 96 10.10 -16.77 -0.20
CA ALA A 96 11.52 -16.91 0.07
C ALA A 96 12.07 -15.55 0.52
N PRO A 97 12.68 -15.46 1.70
CA PRO A 97 13.26 -14.20 2.18
C PRO A 97 14.48 -13.81 1.33
N PRO A 98 14.73 -12.50 1.27
CA PRO A 98 13.81 -11.46 1.68
C PRO A 98 13.02 -10.97 0.47
N LEU A 99 11.70 -10.81 0.61
CA LEU A 99 10.96 -9.90 -0.26
C LEU A 99 11.39 -8.49 0.17
N PRO A 100 12.21 -7.75 -0.60
CA PRO A 100 12.59 -6.40 -0.22
C PRO A 100 11.34 -5.53 -0.15
N ASN A 101 11.20 -4.73 0.90
CA ASN A 101 10.07 -3.81 0.99
C ASN A 101 10.15 -2.72 -0.08
N PRO A 102 9.02 -2.29 -0.68
CA PRO A 102 9.02 -1.16 -1.58
C PRO A 102 9.44 0.13 -0.86
N PRO A 103 10.02 1.11 -1.58
CA PRO A 103 10.60 2.30 -0.95
C PRO A 103 9.67 3.05 0.00
N TRP A 104 8.39 3.18 -0.34
CA TRP A 104 7.42 3.96 0.44
C TRP A 104 7.10 3.39 1.83
N VAL A 105 7.34 2.11 2.08
CA VAL A 105 7.18 1.51 3.42
C VAL A 105 8.50 1.33 4.16
N ARG A 106 9.63 1.80 3.61
CA ARG A 106 10.94 1.62 4.22
C ARG A 106 11.27 2.74 5.21
N TRP A 107 10.47 2.90 6.27
CA TRP A 107 10.85 3.79 7.36
C TRP A 107 12.12 3.33 8.11
N ASP A 108 12.50 2.06 7.98
CA ASP A 108 13.69 1.41 8.54
C ASP A 108 14.96 1.54 7.68
N HIS A 109 14.92 2.33 6.59
CA HIS A 109 16.07 2.55 5.72
C HIS A 109 17.26 3.16 6.48
N SER A 110 18.47 2.87 6.01
CA SER A 110 19.73 3.38 6.57
C SER A 110 20.24 4.66 5.90
N ASP A 111 19.51 5.18 4.92
CA ASP A 111 19.89 6.40 4.20
C ASP A 111 19.92 7.59 5.16
N SER A 112 20.82 8.56 4.86
CA SER A 112 20.88 9.80 5.60
C SER A 112 19.67 10.68 5.27
N GLY A 113 18.79 10.89 6.22
CA GLY A 113 17.60 11.70 6.04
C GLY A 113 16.33 10.99 6.51
N VAL A 114 15.21 11.67 6.33
CA VAL A 114 13.92 11.16 6.79
C VAL A 114 13.35 10.14 5.82
N TRP A 115 13.50 10.38 4.52
CA TRP A 115 12.98 9.50 3.46
C TRP A 115 14.06 8.64 2.82
N PRO A 116 13.71 7.44 2.33
CA PRO A 116 14.66 6.58 1.62
C PRO A 116 15.10 7.23 0.30
N VAL A 117 16.35 6.98 -0.09
CA VAL A 117 16.84 7.39 -1.40
C VAL A 117 16.27 6.45 -2.47
N ILE A 118 15.57 7.03 -3.45
CA ILE A 118 15.03 6.31 -4.61
C ILE A 118 15.86 6.71 -5.82
N GLY A 119 16.30 5.74 -6.61
CA GLY A 119 17.30 5.92 -7.66
C GLY A 119 17.02 6.97 -8.74
N CYS A 120 15.76 7.39 -8.93
CA CYS A 120 15.39 8.49 -9.82
C CYS A 120 15.46 9.88 -9.15
N HIS A 121 15.49 9.95 -7.83
CA HIS A 121 15.58 11.20 -7.05
C HIS A 121 16.98 11.35 -6.43
N ALA A 122 18.01 11.33 -7.29
CA ALA A 122 19.40 11.52 -6.87
C ALA A 122 19.58 12.92 -6.27
N LYS A 123 19.42 13.05 -4.97
CA LYS A 123 19.52 14.25 -4.13
C LYS A 123 18.28 15.16 -4.20
N PRO A 124 17.19 14.81 -3.51
CA PRO A 124 16.11 15.76 -3.30
C PRO A 124 16.68 17.01 -2.60
N ASP A 125 16.33 18.17 -3.11
CA ASP A 125 16.60 19.43 -2.42
C ASP A 125 15.71 19.51 -1.17
N HIS A 126 16.22 18.99 -0.06
CA HIS A 126 15.51 19.01 1.21
C HIS A 126 15.20 20.43 1.71
N SER A 127 15.84 21.48 1.15
CA SER A 127 15.57 22.87 1.54
C SER A 127 14.19 23.36 1.09
N ALA A 128 13.59 22.73 0.08
CA ALA A 128 12.25 23.05 -0.42
C ALA A 128 11.12 22.32 0.34
N VAL A 129 11.46 21.36 1.20
CA VAL A 129 10.45 20.58 1.94
C VAL A 129 9.97 21.38 3.15
N PRO A 130 8.65 21.59 3.31
CA PRO A 130 8.12 22.33 4.47
C PRO A 130 8.54 21.71 5.80
N ALA A 131 8.97 22.54 6.77
CA ALA A 131 9.48 22.09 8.06
C ALA A 131 8.47 21.20 8.82
N TYR A 132 7.18 21.51 8.76
CA TYR A 132 6.13 20.69 9.40
C TYR A 132 6.06 19.26 8.81
N LEU A 133 6.33 19.11 7.51
CA LEU A 133 6.33 17.80 6.85
C LEU A 133 7.51 16.95 7.35
N VAL A 134 8.69 17.58 7.46
CA VAL A 134 9.88 16.93 8.02
C VAL A 134 9.64 16.50 9.47
N ASP A 135 9.10 17.41 10.31
CA ASP A 135 8.80 17.11 11.72
C ASP A 135 7.79 15.96 11.84
N THR A 136 6.70 16.01 11.09
CA THR A 136 5.67 14.96 11.09
C THR A 136 6.27 13.61 10.66
N ALA A 137 7.07 13.60 9.60
CA ALA A 137 7.73 12.39 9.11
C ALA A 137 8.73 11.82 10.13
N MET A 138 9.56 12.67 10.75
CA MET A 138 10.53 12.23 11.77
C MET A 138 9.84 11.60 12.98
N ARG A 139 8.77 12.20 13.47
CA ARG A 139 8.00 11.71 14.62
C ARG A 139 7.30 10.40 14.30
N ALA A 140 6.59 10.32 13.17
CA ALA A 140 5.96 9.08 12.71
C ALA A 140 6.99 7.97 12.54
N ARG A 141 8.12 8.24 11.87
CA ARG A 141 9.23 7.29 11.69
C ARG A 141 9.81 6.84 13.03
N GLY A 142 10.05 7.77 13.94
CA GLY A 142 10.58 7.47 15.27
C GLY A 142 9.69 6.47 16.04
N ARG A 143 8.35 6.66 15.93
CA ARG A 143 7.39 5.74 16.57
C ARG A 143 7.39 4.36 15.90
N LEU A 144 7.45 4.31 14.56
CA LEU A 144 7.51 3.05 13.80
C LEU A 144 8.78 2.26 14.12
N LEU A 145 9.93 2.92 14.22
CA LEU A 145 11.22 2.30 14.55
C LEU A 145 11.30 1.81 15.99
N ALA A 146 10.59 2.44 16.91
CA ALA A 146 10.60 2.08 18.33
C ALA A 146 9.77 0.82 18.63
N ALA A 147 8.99 0.31 17.69
CA ALA A 147 8.15 -0.85 17.92
C ALA A 147 8.83 -2.13 17.43
N ASP A 148 8.91 -3.11 18.33
CA ASP A 148 9.35 -4.47 18.01
C ASP A 148 8.10 -5.35 17.83
N LEU A 149 7.48 -5.29 16.65
CA LEU A 149 6.31 -6.06 16.29
C LEU A 149 6.65 -7.08 15.18
N PRO A 150 6.05 -8.27 15.23
CA PRO A 150 6.27 -9.27 14.19
C PRO A 150 5.75 -8.76 12.84
N CYS A 151 6.58 -8.94 11.81
CA CYS A 151 6.18 -8.61 10.43
C CYS A 151 5.38 -9.76 9.82
N VAL A 152 4.41 -9.38 9.00
CA VAL A 152 3.58 -10.28 8.20
C VAL A 152 3.58 -9.81 6.74
N LEU A 153 3.20 -10.69 5.83
CA LEU A 153 3.00 -10.32 4.43
C LEU A 153 1.68 -9.58 4.28
N GLY A 154 1.69 -8.46 3.56
CA GLY A 154 0.49 -7.70 3.23
C GLY A 154 0.67 -6.81 2.02
N HIS A 155 -0.39 -6.12 1.61
CA HIS A 155 -0.40 -5.18 0.49
C HIS A 155 -0.20 -3.76 1.01
N ALA A 156 0.87 -3.10 0.59
CA ALA A 156 1.30 -1.81 1.12
C ALA A 156 0.77 -0.60 0.33
N ASP A 157 -0.02 -0.84 -0.72
CA ASP A 157 -0.63 0.19 -1.57
C ASP A 157 -2.12 -0.11 -1.78
N PHE A 158 -2.85 -0.24 -0.66
CA PHE A 158 -4.25 -0.63 -0.67
C PHE A 158 -5.16 0.60 -0.80
N GLU A 159 -5.28 1.08 -2.03
CA GLU A 159 -5.96 2.31 -2.39
C GLU A 159 -7.11 2.05 -3.37
N ALA A 160 -8.08 2.99 -3.47
CA ALA A 160 -9.24 2.86 -4.34
C ALA A 160 -8.87 2.61 -5.80
N GLN A 161 -7.80 3.24 -6.29
CA GLN A 161 -7.32 3.05 -7.65
C GLN A 161 -6.91 1.60 -7.95
N ASN A 162 -6.53 0.83 -6.94
CA ASN A 162 -6.09 -0.56 -7.06
C ASN A 162 -7.23 -1.57 -6.86
N LEU A 163 -8.45 -1.11 -6.56
CA LEU A 163 -9.61 -1.98 -6.39
C LEU A 163 -10.70 -1.70 -7.43
N ARG A 164 -11.32 -2.75 -7.90
CA ARG A 164 -12.53 -2.68 -8.75
C ARG A 164 -13.67 -3.39 -8.08
N TRP A 165 -14.87 -2.82 -8.20
CA TRP A 165 -16.08 -3.25 -7.55
C TRP A 165 -17.20 -3.50 -8.56
N LEU A 166 -18.01 -4.52 -8.33
CA LEU A 166 -19.29 -4.75 -8.99
C LEU A 166 -20.38 -4.66 -7.92
N GLY A 167 -21.05 -3.52 -7.86
CA GLY A 167 -21.99 -3.21 -6.80
C GLY A 167 -21.33 -3.19 -5.42
N ARG A 168 -21.62 -4.20 -4.58
CA ARG A 168 -21.05 -4.32 -3.24
C ARG A 168 -19.87 -5.29 -3.16
N GLU A 169 -19.62 -6.06 -4.21
CA GLU A 169 -18.58 -7.09 -4.22
C GLU A 169 -17.28 -6.55 -4.84
N VAL A 170 -16.15 -6.86 -4.22
CA VAL A 170 -14.86 -6.59 -4.84
C VAL A 170 -14.66 -7.51 -6.03
N TRP A 171 -14.44 -6.91 -7.20
CA TRP A 171 -14.21 -7.62 -8.46
C TRP A 171 -12.75 -7.97 -8.69
N ALA A 172 -11.85 -7.02 -8.41
CA ALA A 172 -10.42 -7.24 -8.56
C ALA A 172 -9.62 -6.34 -7.62
N VAL A 173 -8.56 -6.92 -7.05
CA VAL A 173 -7.47 -6.19 -6.41
C VAL A 173 -6.26 -6.28 -7.33
N HIS A 174 -5.63 -5.14 -7.57
CA HIS A 174 -4.51 -4.96 -8.48
C HIS A 174 -3.23 -4.60 -7.72
N ASP A 175 -2.17 -4.39 -8.47
CA ASP A 175 -0.86 -3.87 -8.03
C ASP A 175 -0.12 -4.75 -7.01
N TRP A 176 -0.01 -6.03 -7.32
CA TRP A 176 0.61 -7.05 -6.48
C TRP A 176 2.12 -6.90 -6.27
N ASP A 177 2.78 -5.99 -6.95
CA ASP A 177 4.16 -5.59 -6.65
C ASP A 177 4.30 -4.70 -5.42
N SER A 178 3.18 -4.26 -4.87
CA SER A 178 3.12 -3.53 -3.60
C SER A 178 3.05 -4.43 -2.35
N LEU A 179 3.36 -5.72 -2.49
CA LEU A 179 3.49 -6.61 -1.31
C LEU A 179 4.67 -6.17 -0.45
N ALA A 180 4.51 -6.26 0.87
CA ALA A 180 5.53 -5.88 1.84
C ALA A 180 5.50 -6.77 3.08
N TRP A 181 6.65 -6.90 3.75
CA TRP A 181 6.80 -7.47 5.09
C TRP A 181 6.83 -6.33 6.10
N GLN A 182 5.73 -6.13 6.81
CA GLN A 182 5.58 -5.08 7.80
C GLN A 182 4.74 -5.59 8.98
N PRO A 183 4.77 -4.94 10.14
CA PRO A 183 3.81 -5.23 11.19
C PRO A 183 2.37 -5.12 10.68
N GLU A 184 1.50 -6.06 11.05
CA GLU A 184 0.09 -6.06 10.62
C GLU A 184 -0.57 -4.71 10.89
N ALA A 185 -0.36 -4.15 12.08
CA ALA A 185 -0.91 -2.84 12.44
C ALA A 185 -0.42 -1.70 11.54
N ALA A 186 0.82 -1.76 11.06
CA ALA A 186 1.34 -0.76 10.14
C ALA A 186 0.69 -0.86 8.75
N LEU A 187 0.52 -2.08 8.22
CA LEU A 187 -0.19 -2.31 6.95
C LEU A 187 -1.64 -1.82 7.02
N VAL A 188 -2.34 -2.15 8.10
CA VAL A 188 -3.74 -1.72 8.30
C VAL A 188 -3.83 -0.21 8.48
N GLY A 189 -2.88 0.37 9.23
CA GLY A 189 -2.81 1.82 9.44
C GLY A 189 -2.57 2.58 8.15
N ALA A 190 -1.63 2.15 7.32
CA ALA A 190 -1.37 2.72 6.00
C ALA A 190 -2.62 2.67 5.12
N ALA A 191 -3.25 1.49 5.01
CA ALA A 191 -4.49 1.31 4.26
C ALA A 191 -5.63 2.21 4.78
N SER A 192 -5.78 2.36 6.11
CA SER A 192 -6.81 3.22 6.72
C SER A 192 -6.67 4.70 6.37
N GLY A 193 -5.43 5.15 6.13
CA GLY A 193 -5.16 6.52 5.70
C GLY A 193 -5.32 6.75 4.19
N ALA A 194 -5.09 5.72 3.38
CA ALA A 194 -4.95 5.84 1.93
C ALA A 194 -6.10 5.20 1.13
N PHE A 195 -7.03 4.45 1.75
CA PHE A 195 -8.04 3.68 1.03
C PHE A 195 -8.85 4.49 0.01
N ALA A 196 -9.07 5.79 0.26
CA ALA A 196 -9.88 6.66 -0.59
C ALA A 196 -9.13 7.20 -1.82
N SER A 197 -7.82 6.96 -1.94
CA SER A 197 -6.99 7.46 -3.05
C SER A 197 -7.37 6.80 -4.38
N ALA A 198 -7.75 7.61 -5.36
CA ALA A 198 -8.23 7.15 -6.66
C ALA A 198 -7.61 7.94 -7.82
N GLY A 199 -6.36 8.27 -7.69
CA GLY A 199 -5.57 9.11 -8.58
C GLY A 199 -4.61 9.93 -7.74
N PRO A 200 -4.89 11.21 -7.44
CA PRO A 200 -4.06 11.95 -6.49
C PRO A 200 -4.13 11.30 -5.11
N PRO A 201 -2.97 11.13 -4.44
CA PRO A 201 -2.96 10.63 -3.07
C PRO A 201 -3.78 11.52 -2.16
N THR A 202 -4.57 10.91 -1.28
CA THR A 202 -5.38 11.60 -0.28
C THR A 202 -5.13 11.00 1.10
N LEU A 203 -5.35 11.79 2.14
CA LEU A 203 -5.41 11.29 3.50
C LEU A 203 -6.87 11.26 3.93
N ALA A 204 -7.38 10.08 4.21
CA ALA A 204 -8.77 9.89 4.64
C ALA A 204 -9.05 10.64 5.95
N PRO A 205 -10.29 11.09 6.21
CA PRO A 205 -10.67 11.69 7.48
C PRO A 205 -10.34 10.78 8.67
N ILE A 206 -10.08 11.37 9.83
CA ILE A 206 -9.72 10.63 11.05
C ILE A 206 -10.81 9.63 11.43
N GLU A 207 -12.07 10.04 11.39
CA GLU A 207 -13.23 9.20 11.70
C GLU A 207 -13.36 8.01 10.72
N SER A 208 -12.98 8.20 9.48
CA SER A 208 -13.00 7.13 8.47
C SER A 208 -11.83 6.17 8.66
N SER A 209 -10.64 6.67 8.99
CA SER A 209 -9.49 5.81 9.36
C SER A 209 -9.81 5.00 10.62
N GLU A 210 -10.48 5.59 11.60
CA GLU A 210 -10.93 4.90 12.81
C GLU A 210 -11.95 3.81 12.51
N ALA A 211 -12.94 4.11 11.65
CA ALA A 211 -13.94 3.14 11.20
C ALA A 211 -13.27 1.96 10.45
N PHE A 212 -12.27 2.22 9.63
CA PHE A 212 -11.48 1.19 8.96
C PHE A 212 -10.79 0.27 9.99
N LEU A 213 -10.09 0.87 10.97
CA LEU A 213 -9.38 0.13 12.01
C LEU A 213 -10.31 -0.73 12.86
N VAL A 214 -11.49 -0.18 13.24
CA VAL A 214 -12.51 -0.90 14.00
C VAL A 214 -13.06 -2.07 13.19
N ALA A 215 -13.53 -1.82 11.98
CA ALA A 215 -14.10 -2.86 11.12
C ALA A 215 -13.09 -3.99 10.82
N TYR A 216 -11.82 -3.62 10.57
CA TYR A 216 -10.76 -4.61 10.39
C TYR A 216 -10.60 -5.54 11.60
N GLN A 217 -10.50 -4.98 12.80
CA GLN A 217 -10.32 -5.72 14.04
C GLN A 217 -11.52 -6.62 14.36
N ASP A 218 -12.73 -6.12 14.15
CA ASP A 218 -13.97 -6.87 14.34
C ASP A 218 -14.04 -8.10 13.42
N ILE A 219 -13.73 -7.93 12.14
CA ILE A 219 -13.72 -9.03 11.16
C ILE A 219 -12.61 -10.04 11.47
N ARG A 220 -11.44 -9.57 11.89
CA ARG A 220 -10.33 -10.44 12.29
C ARG A 220 -10.55 -11.12 13.64
N GLY A 221 -11.55 -10.69 14.41
CA GLY A 221 -11.81 -11.20 15.76
C GLY A 221 -10.66 -10.94 16.74
N ARG A 222 -9.84 -9.90 16.48
CA ARG A 222 -8.68 -9.56 17.30
C ARG A 222 -8.54 -8.03 17.45
N LEU A 223 -8.53 -7.58 18.67
CA LEU A 223 -8.22 -6.18 18.97
C LEU A 223 -6.72 -5.92 18.91
N PHE A 224 -6.34 -4.78 18.40
CA PHE A 224 -4.97 -4.30 18.48
C PHE A 224 -4.63 -3.89 19.93
N THR A 225 -3.45 -4.24 20.36
CA THR A 225 -2.87 -3.72 21.59
C THR A 225 -2.66 -2.20 21.50
N ALA A 226 -2.40 -1.54 22.63
CA ALA A 226 -2.11 -0.10 22.63
C ALA A 226 -0.94 0.25 21.67
N VAL A 227 0.13 -0.55 21.69
CA VAL A 227 1.28 -0.37 20.79
C VAL A 227 0.89 -0.54 19.33
N GLU A 228 0.09 -1.55 18.99
CA GLU A 228 -0.38 -1.75 17.63
C GLU A 228 -1.29 -0.61 17.16
N GLN A 229 -2.16 -0.07 18.01
CA GLN A 229 -2.96 1.11 17.71
C GLN A 229 -2.08 2.33 17.37
N GLU A 230 -1.06 2.58 18.19
CA GLU A 230 -0.12 3.67 17.98
C GLU A 230 0.65 3.50 16.65
N ILE A 231 1.09 2.27 16.34
CA ILE A 231 1.77 1.95 15.09
C ILE A 231 0.85 2.13 13.88
N ALA A 232 -0.43 1.76 13.98
CA ALA A 232 -1.39 1.99 12.91
C ALA A 232 -1.53 3.51 12.60
N TRP A 233 -1.67 4.35 13.63
CA TRP A 233 -1.74 5.79 13.45
C TRP A 233 -0.45 6.39 12.89
N ALA A 234 0.72 5.94 13.35
CA ALA A 234 2.01 6.36 12.82
C ALA A 234 2.18 5.98 11.34
N ALA A 235 1.79 4.75 10.96
CA ALA A 235 1.89 4.28 9.59
C ALA A 235 0.96 5.03 8.62
N SER A 236 -0.24 5.41 9.08
CA SER A 236 -1.15 6.26 8.28
C SER A 236 -0.53 7.63 7.95
N LEU A 237 0.26 8.19 8.87
CA LEU A 237 1.00 9.42 8.63
C LEU A 237 2.23 9.21 7.74
N TRP A 238 2.97 8.13 7.95
CA TRP A 238 4.16 7.84 7.14
C TRP A 238 3.83 7.82 5.65
N MET A 239 2.76 7.12 5.27
CA MET A 239 2.30 7.08 3.88
C MET A 239 1.93 8.47 3.37
N ALA A 240 1.16 9.24 4.15
CA ALA A 240 0.73 10.57 3.75
C ALA A 240 1.91 11.54 3.56
N VAL A 241 2.87 11.56 4.49
CA VAL A 241 4.06 12.43 4.38
C VAL A 241 4.97 11.98 3.24
N TYR A 242 5.08 10.68 2.97
CA TYR A 242 5.83 10.15 1.84
C TYR A 242 5.22 10.63 0.52
N ASN A 243 3.91 10.48 0.35
CA ASN A 243 3.19 10.87 -0.87
C ASN A 243 3.32 12.40 -1.13
N VAL A 244 3.21 13.23 -0.09
CA VAL A 244 3.42 14.68 -0.22
C VAL A 244 4.87 14.98 -0.60
N TRP A 245 5.84 14.33 0.04
CA TRP A 245 7.26 14.49 -0.28
C TRP A 245 7.55 14.07 -1.73
N GLU A 246 7.03 12.94 -2.20
CA GLU A 246 7.21 12.47 -3.56
C GLU A 246 6.63 13.45 -4.58
N ALA A 247 5.43 13.98 -4.31
CA ALA A 247 4.78 14.95 -5.18
C ALA A 247 5.53 16.29 -5.27
N LEU A 248 6.20 16.73 -4.20
CA LEU A 248 7.06 17.92 -4.23
C LEU A 248 8.29 17.76 -5.16
N HIS A 249 8.65 16.52 -5.48
CA HIS A 249 9.78 16.21 -6.37
C HIS A 249 9.32 15.72 -7.75
N GLY A 250 8.01 15.62 -7.98
CA GLY A 250 7.37 15.23 -9.23
C GLY A 250 6.58 16.38 -9.86
N ASP A 251 5.99 16.11 -11.02
CA ASP A 251 5.13 17.07 -11.74
C ASP A 251 3.66 17.02 -11.29
N THR A 252 3.36 16.28 -10.22
CA THR A 252 1.97 16.07 -9.77
C THR A 252 1.57 17.16 -8.78
N PRO A 253 0.57 18.00 -9.07
CA PRO A 253 0.05 18.93 -8.09
C PRO A 253 -0.63 18.15 -6.97
N LEU A 254 -0.14 18.30 -5.75
CA LEU A 254 -0.71 17.67 -4.56
C LEU A 254 -1.11 18.76 -3.56
N SER A 255 -2.31 18.63 -3.00
CA SER A 255 -2.69 19.38 -1.81
C SER A 255 -2.23 18.64 -0.56
N ASP A 256 -1.54 19.35 0.33
CA ASP A 256 -1.17 18.85 1.65
C ASP A 256 -2.16 19.28 2.76
N ASP A 257 -3.30 19.86 2.39
CA ASP A 257 -4.27 20.44 3.32
C ASP A 257 -4.80 19.41 4.32
N ALA A 258 -5.16 18.21 3.85
CA ALA A 258 -5.66 17.14 4.71
C ALA A 258 -4.58 16.69 5.71
N LEU A 259 -3.32 16.53 5.25
CA LEU A 259 -2.21 16.18 6.12
C LEU A 259 -1.95 17.28 7.15
N ARG A 260 -1.90 18.53 6.72
CA ARG A 260 -1.68 19.69 7.60
C ARG A 260 -2.76 19.80 8.67
N ALA A 261 -4.01 19.56 8.31
CA ALA A 261 -5.14 19.60 9.23
C ALA A 261 -5.14 18.44 10.25
N GLN A 262 -4.67 17.26 9.88
CA GLN A 262 -4.81 16.05 10.67
C GLN A 262 -3.52 15.59 11.37
N ALA A 263 -2.34 16.11 11.00
CA ALA A 263 -1.05 15.61 11.47
C ALA A 263 -0.94 15.60 13.01
N ALA A 264 -1.31 16.71 13.66
CA ALA A 264 -1.23 16.83 15.11
C ALA A 264 -2.07 15.77 15.85
N GLU A 265 -3.30 15.54 15.41
CA GLU A 265 -4.18 14.55 16.05
C GLU A 265 -3.70 13.13 15.79
N ARG A 266 -3.23 12.81 14.57
CA ARG A 266 -2.70 11.48 14.26
C ARG A 266 -1.40 11.21 15.03
N LEU A 267 -0.51 12.18 15.18
CA LEU A 267 0.69 12.08 16.03
C LEU A 267 0.32 11.86 17.50
N ARG A 268 -0.68 12.58 18.01
CA ARG A 268 -1.18 12.37 19.37
C ARG A 268 -1.69 10.94 19.58
N ARG A 269 -2.44 10.38 18.62
CA ARG A 269 -2.93 8.99 18.66
C ARG A 269 -1.81 7.97 18.48
N ALA A 270 -0.76 8.32 17.79
CA ALA A 270 0.44 7.50 17.63
C ALA A 270 1.39 7.59 18.84
N HIS A 271 1.13 8.45 19.82
CA HIS A 271 2.06 8.81 20.90
C HIS A 271 3.45 9.17 20.37
N ALA A 272 3.50 9.92 19.29
CA ALA A 272 4.71 10.30 18.56
C ALA A 272 4.99 11.81 18.67
#